data_e52b87800b0abb59a2de09cb2c662031
#
_entry.id   e52b87800b0abb59a2de09cb2c662031
#
_cell.length_a   1.000
_cell.length_b   1.000
_cell.length_c   1.000
_cell.angle_alpha   90.00
_cell.angle_beta   90.00
_cell.angle_gamma   90.00
#
_symmetry.space_group_name_H-M   'P 1'
#
loop_
_entity.id
_entity.type
_entity.pdbx_description
1 polymer ?
#
loop_
_entity_poly.entity_id
_entity_poly.type
_entity_poly.pdbx_seq_one_letter_code
_entity_poly.pdbx_strand_id
1 'polypeptide(L)'
;NYVETGYYLEHIFPMLKVRYISINDEYDSAVSDPGQLAVILKNILNDFFSRDLSRRYSASYDIRKEKGVFRKILPYGYTYDKEHPNHMTFDPHVSHYVRLIFAWALEGVKNHAIAMRLRELQAPTQERIEYLRSGGKTCHEGSTLWSTASVREIITNRVYTGDFVCGKRYDRLCDPYNRRLHIPEEEWVIIPNAHPAYVSKNDFDNIQE
;
A
#
# COMPACT_ATOMS: atom_id res chain seq x y z
N ASN A 1 -20.93 -4.04 -11.00
CA ASN A 1 -21.82 -3.02 -11.60
C ASN A 1 -23.23 -3.63 -11.72
N TYR A 2 -24.22 -3.11 -10.96
CA TYR A 2 -25.59 -3.66 -10.92
C TYR A 2 -26.27 -3.67 -12.30
N VAL A 3 -25.94 -2.72 -13.17
CA VAL A 3 -26.46 -2.62 -14.53
C VAL A 3 -26.05 -3.82 -15.38
N GLU A 4 -24.78 -4.21 -15.31
CA GLU A 4 -24.27 -5.39 -16.02
C GLU A 4 -24.90 -6.67 -15.47
N THR A 5 -24.95 -6.80 -14.14
CA THR A 5 -25.58 -7.97 -13.50
C THR A 5 -27.05 -8.09 -13.88
N GLY A 6 -27.81 -6.98 -13.86
CA GLY A 6 -29.19 -6.93 -14.33
C GLY A 6 -29.32 -7.34 -15.79
N TYR A 7 -28.48 -6.83 -16.66
CA TYR A 7 -28.50 -7.17 -18.09
C TYR A 7 -28.23 -8.66 -18.35
N TYR A 8 -27.26 -9.26 -17.62
CA TYR A 8 -27.03 -10.72 -17.70
C TYR A 8 -28.21 -11.53 -17.23
N LEU A 9 -28.81 -11.18 -16.10
CA LEU A 9 -29.95 -11.91 -15.51
C LEU A 9 -31.23 -11.78 -16.36
N GLU A 10 -31.50 -10.59 -16.91
CA GLU A 10 -32.74 -10.30 -17.63
C GLU A 10 -32.67 -10.68 -19.12
N HIS A 11 -31.49 -10.61 -19.74
CA HIS A 11 -31.39 -10.79 -21.19
C HIS A 11 -30.48 -11.97 -21.59
N ILE A 12 -29.26 -12.03 -21.06
CA ILE A 12 -28.25 -13.00 -21.56
C ILE A 12 -28.57 -14.42 -21.10
N PHE A 13 -28.82 -14.64 -19.81
CA PHE A 13 -29.07 -15.97 -19.28
C PHE A 13 -30.37 -16.61 -19.82
N PRO A 14 -31.50 -15.88 -19.91
CA PRO A 14 -32.69 -16.40 -20.56
C PRO A 14 -32.49 -16.71 -22.03
N MET A 15 -31.75 -15.87 -22.77
CA MET A 15 -31.45 -16.10 -24.20
C MET A 15 -30.62 -17.36 -24.39
N LEU A 16 -29.65 -17.61 -23.51
CA LEU A 16 -28.79 -18.79 -23.55
C LEU A 16 -29.41 -20.02 -22.86
N LYS A 17 -30.62 -19.90 -22.30
CA LYS A 17 -31.29 -20.93 -21.49
C LYS A 17 -30.43 -21.42 -20.32
N VAL A 18 -29.62 -20.55 -19.74
CA VAL A 18 -28.79 -20.84 -18.58
C VAL A 18 -29.57 -20.59 -17.31
N ARG A 19 -29.66 -21.60 -16.43
CA ARG A 19 -30.25 -21.45 -15.10
C ARG A 19 -29.22 -20.83 -14.16
N TYR A 20 -29.61 -19.76 -13.49
CA TYR A 20 -28.81 -19.08 -12.48
C TYR A 20 -29.42 -19.31 -11.10
N ILE A 21 -28.60 -19.75 -10.12
CA ILE A 21 -29.02 -19.99 -8.74
C ILE A 21 -28.10 -19.18 -7.84
N SER A 22 -28.67 -18.29 -7.02
CA SER A 22 -27.98 -17.58 -5.94
C SER A 22 -28.40 -18.18 -4.60
N ILE A 23 -27.45 -18.90 -3.96
CA ILE A 23 -27.71 -19.60 -2.69
C ILE A 23 -27.98 -18.61 -1.56
N ASN A 24 -27.18 -17.54 -1.49
CA ASN A 24 -27.31 -16.52 -0.44
C ASN A 24 -28.56 -15.67 -0.55
N ASP A 25 -29.12 -15.52 -1.76
CA ASP A 25 -30.26 -14.69 -2.04
C ASP A 25 -31.53 -15.51 -2.21
N GLU A 26 -31.42 -16.86 -2.07
CA GLU A 26 -32.52 -17.82 -2.28
C GLU A 26 -33.22 -17.60 -3.63
N TYR A 27 -32.48 -17.21 -4.65
CA TYR A 27 -32.98 -16.91 -5.97
C TYR A 27 -32.65 -18.03 -6.96
N ASP A 28 -33.66 -18.49 -7.70
CA ASP A 28 -33.57 -19.49 -8.76
C ASP A 28 -34.29 -18.98 -10.00
N SER A 29 -33.56 -18.74 -11.07
CA SER A 29 -34.14 -18.20 -12.33
C SER A 29 -35.13 -19.14 -13.02
N ALA A 30 -35.19 -20.44 -12.65
CA ALA A 30 -36.17 -21.38 -13.19
C ALA A 30 -37.50 -21.33 -12.45
N VAL A 31 -37.53 -20.87 -11.20
CA VAL A 31 -38.73 -20.88 -10.33
C VAL A 31 -39.20 -19.45 -10.03
N SER A 32 -38.27 -18.51 -9.94
CA SER A 32 -38.52 -17.11 -9.60
C SER A 32 -38.79 -16.29 -10.85
N ASP A 33 -39.76 -15.38 -10.79
CA ASP A 33 -40.03 -14.43 -11.88
C ASP A 33 -38.78 -13.55 -12.11
N PRO A 34 -38.29 -13.45 -13.36
CA PRO A 34 -37.14 -12.58 -13.68
C PRO A 34 -37.29 -11.12 -13.24
N GLY A 35 -38.52 -10.66 -13.12
CA GLY A 35 -38.90 -9.33 -12.69
C GLY A 35 -38.96 -9.12 -11.17
N GLN A 36 -38.45 -10.01 -10.35
CA GLN A 36 -38.52 -9.81 -8.89
C GLN A 36 -37.78 -8.53 -8.47
N LEU A 37 -38.58 -7.51 -8.18
CA LEU A 37 -38.15 -6.18 -7.74
C LEU A 37 -37.12 -6.25 -6.58
N ALA A 38 -37.24 -7.28 -5.75
CA ALA A 38 -36.35 -7.52 -4.60
C ALA A 38 -34.88 -7.76 -5.01
N VAL A 39 -34.63 -8.53 -6.08
CA VAL A 39 -33.25 -8.81 -6.55
C VAL A 39 -32.61 -7.53 -7.15
N ILE A 40 -33.41 -6.78 -7.92
CA ILE A 40 -32.98 -5.51 -8.51
C ILE A 40 -32.65 -4.50 -7.40
N LEU A 41 -33.56 -4.33 -6.43
CA LEU A 41 -33.34 -3.44 -5.29
C LEU A 41 -32.12 -3.85 -4.47
N LYS A 42 -31.91 -5.13 -4.23
CA LYS A 42 -30.73 -5.64 -3.51
C LYS A 42 -29.44 -5.32 -4.24
N ASN A 43 -29.40 -5.48 -5.55
CA ASN A 43 -28.23 -5.13 -6.36
C ASN A 43 -27.95 -3.63 -6.34
N ILE A 44 -28.99 -2.79 -6.42
CA ILE A 44 -28.86 -1.33 -6.30
C ILE A 44 -28.34 -0.94 -4.91
N LEU A 45 -28.87 -1.52 -3.85
CA LEU A 45 -28.41 -1.29 -2.48
C LEU A 45 -26.97 -1.71 -2.28
N ASN A 46 -26.56 -2.86 -2.78
CA ASN A 46 -25.17 -3.32 -2.71
C ASN A 46 -24.19 -2.37 -3.42
N ASP A 47 -24.57 -1.87 -4.61
CA ASP A 47 -23.78 -0.87 -5.32
C ASP A 47 -23.69 0.46 -4.54
N PHE A 48 -24.81 0.89 -3.97
CA PHE A 48 -24.87 2.09 -3.12
C PHE A 48 -23.98 1.94 -1.88
N PHE A 49 -24.09 0.82 -1.14
CA PHE A 49 -23.24 0.55 0.02
C PHE A 49 -21.77 0.49 -0.34
N SER A 50 -21.41 -0.12 -1.46
CA SER A 50 -20.02 -0.20 -1.93
C SER A 50 -19.45 1.19 -2.23
N ARG A 51 -20.24 2.06 -2.87
CA ARG A 51 -19.85 3.44 -3.16
C ARG A 51 -19.76 4.30 -1.90
N ASP A 52 -20.70 4.16 -0.97
CA ASP A 52 -20.68 4.88 0.31
C ASP A 52 -19.48 4.46 1.16
N LEU A 53 -19.21 3.16 1.25
CA LEU A 53 -18.03 2.63 1.93
C LEU A 53 -16.74 3.17 1.30
N SER A 54 -16.66 3.20 -0.03
CA SER A 54 -15.53 3.77 -0.76
C SER A 54 -15.31 5.26 -0.43
N ARG A 55 -16.39 6.06 -0.40
CA ARG A 55 -16.32 7.49 -0.06
C ARG A 55 -15.85 7.70 1.39
N ARG A 56 -16.41 6.95 2.35
CA ARG A 56 -16.02 7.02 3.77
C ARG A 56 -14.56 6.61 3.96
N TYR A 57 -14.11 5.58 3.24
CA TYR A 57 -12.72 5.14 3.29
C TYR A 57 -11.77 6.20 2.75
N SER A 58 -12.11 6.82 1.60
CA SER A 58 -11.32 7.92 1.01
C SER A 58 -11.26 9.11 1.96
N ALA A 59 -12.38 9.56 2.52
CA ALA A 59 -12.41 10.67 3.48
C ALA A 59 -11.57 10.38 4.73
N SER A 60 -11.66 9.16 5.28
CA SER A 60 -10.82 8.75 6.41
C SER A 60 -9.33 8.70 6.04
N TYR A 61 -9.01 8.34 4.80
CA TYR A 61 -7.65 8.35 4.30
C TYR A 61 -7.09 9.76 4.18
N ASP A 62 -7.87 10.70 3.64
CA ASP A 62 -7.48 12.09 3.48
C ASP A 62 -7.21 12.77 4.84
N ILE A 63 -8.06 12.54 5.83
CA ILE A 63 -7.85 13.03 7.21
C ILE A 63 -6.53 12.48 7.81
N ARG A 64 -6.22 11.20 7.59
CA ARG A 64 -4.96 10.62 8.08
C ARG A 64 -3.75 11.20 7.37
N LYS A 65 -3.90 11.42 6.05
CA LYS A 65 -2.89 12.04 5.21
C LYS A 65 -2.54 13.44 5.70
N GLU A 66 -3.55 14.27 5.98
CA GLU A 66 -3.37 15.61 6.54
C GLU A 66 -2.71 15.61 7.93
N LYS A 67 -3.02 14.61 8.76
CA LYS A 67 -2.43 14.43 10.09
C LYS A 67 -1.04 13.79 10.11
N GLY A 68 -0.51 13.39 8.95
CA GLY A 68 0.78 12.69 8.88
C GLY A 68 0.79 11.31 9.55
N VAL A 69 -0.37 10.67 9.65
CA VAL A 69 -0.50 9.37 10.30
C VAL A 69 -0.07 8.26 9.35
N PHE A 70 0.97 7.53 9.73
CA PHE A 70 1.50 6.42 8.95
C PHE A 70 0.58 5.22 8.91
N ARG A 71 0.62 4.51 7.78
CA ARG A 71 -0.05 3.22 7.61
C ARG A 71 0.80 2.07 8.14
N LYS A 72 0.21 0.89 8.13
CA LYS A 72 0.70 -0.38 8.65
C LYS A 72 2.11 -0.80 8.19
N ILE A 73 2.58 -0.35 7.02
CA ILE A 73 3.90 -0.69 6.49
C ILE A 73 4.81 0.52 6.66
N LEU A 74 5.82 0.40 7.51
CA LEU A 74 6.83 1.42 7.74
C LEU A 74 8.02 1.21 6.80
N PRO A 75 8.73 2.29 6.41
CA PRO A 75 10.01 2.17 5.70
C PRO A 75 11.04 1.41 6.55
N TYR A 76 12.00 0.78 5.88
CA TYR A 76 13.10 0.10 6.53
C TYR A 76 13.84 1.02 7.50
N GLY A 77 14.16 0.55 8.70
CA GLY A 77 14.82 1.35 9.73
C GLY A 77 13.90 2.10 10.67
N TYR A 78 12.60 2.13 10.41
CA TYR A 78 11.62 2.77 11.29
C TYR A 78 10.73 1.75 12.00
N THR A 79 10.25 2.14 13.17
CA THR A 79 9.25 1.42 13.96
C THR A 79 8.21 2.41 14.48
N TYR A 80 7.09 1.92 14.98
CA TYR A 80 6.13 2.78 15.67
C TYR A 80 6.65 3.19 17.04
N ASP A 81 6.39 4.44 17.40
CA ASP A 81 6.62 4.91 18.76
C ASP A 81 5.66 4.18 19.72
N LYS A 82 6.19 3.74 20.86
CA LYS A 82 5.39 3.06 21.88
C LYS A 82 4.41 3.98 22.59
N GLU A 83 4.80 5.25 22.78
CA GLU A 83 3.97 6.26 23.44
C GLU A 83 3.00 6.91 22.46
N HIS A 84 3.38 7.04 21.20
CA HIS A 84 2.60 7.66 20.13
C HIS A 84 2.47 6.69 18.93
N PRO A 85 1.51 5.75 18.94
CA PRO A 85 1.40 4.68 17.94
C PRO A 85 1.23 5.13 16.48
N ASN A 86 0.99 6.43 16.28
CA ASN A 86 0.83 7.03 14.95
C ASN A 86 2.10 7.72 14.43
N HIS A 87 3.16 7.77 15.25
CA HIS A 87 4.43 8.39 14.89
C HIS A 87 5.50 7.34 14.65
N MET A 88 6.40 7.65 13.70
CA MET A 88 7.57 6.81 13.43
C MET A 88 8.75 7.23 14.31
N THR A 89 9.48 6.25 14.78
CA THR A 89 10.78 6.43 15.43
C THR A 89 11.81 5.47 14.85
N PHE A 90 13.08 5.67 15.17
CA PHE A 90 14.12 4.76 14.71
C PHE A 90 13.94 3.36 15.30
N ASP A 91 14.11 2.35 14.45
CA ASP A 91 14.16 0.97 14.90
C ASP A 91 15.55 0.66 15.46
N PRO A 92 15.69 0.38 16.77
CA PRO A 92 16.98 0.13 17.39
C PRO A 92 17.72 -1.07 16.79
N HIS A 93 17.01 -2.04 16.21
CA HIS A 93 17.61 -3.25 15.66
C HIS A 93 18.27 -3.03 14.30
N VAL A 94 17.78 -2.08 13.48
CA VAL A 94 18.21 -1.93 12.10
C VAL A 94 18.58 -0.51 11.70
N SER A 95 18.36 0.47 12.56
CA SER A 95 18.67 1.88 12.27
C SER A 95 20.13 2.12 11.90
N HIS A 96 21.05 1.37 12.47
CA HIS A 96 22.48 1.48 12.15
C HIS A 96 22.80 1.08 10.71
N TYR A 97 22.07 0.09 10.13
CA TYR A 97 22.27 -0.28 8.72
C TYR A 97 21.80 0.83 7.78
N VAL A 98 20.71 1.52 8.10
CA VAL A 98 20.24 2.66 7.30
C VAL A 98 21.28 3.78 7.30
N ARG A 99 21.87 4.08 8.44
CA ARG A 99 22.94 5.07 8.54
C ARG A 99 24.17 4.68 7.72
N LEU A 100 24.55 3.39 7.72
CA LEU A 100 25.64 2.88 6.88
C LEU A 100 25.31 3.01 5.40
N ILE A 101 24.08 2.70 4.97
CA ILE A 101 23.65 2.85 3.58
C ILE A 101 23.86 4.29 3.11
N PHE A 102 23.37 5.28 3.87
CA PHE A 102 23.50 6.69 3.51
C PHE A 102 24.96 7.18 3.60
N ALA A 103 25.75 6.73 4.57
CA ALA A 103 27.17 7.05 4.66
C ALA A 103 27.93 6.56 3.42
N TRP A 104 27.74 5.31 3.01
CA TRP A 104 28.39 4.77 1.81
C TRP A 104 27.89 5.43 0.52
N ALA A 105 26.60 5.80 0.47
CA ALA A 105 26.08 6.53 -0.68
C ALA A 105 26.71 7.92 -0.82
N LEU A 106 26.93 8.63 0.28
CA LEU A 106 27.64 9.93 0.31
C LEU A 106 29.12 9.79 -0.08
N GLU A 107 29.75 8.64 0.22
CA GLU A 107 31.11 8.30 -0.25
C GLU A 107 31.16 7.96 -1.76
N GLY A 108 30.01 7.94 -2.45
CA GLY A 108 29.91 7.59 -3.87
C GLY A 108 29.97 6.10 -4.17
N VAL A 109 29.72 5.24 -3.17
CA VAL A 109 29.68 3.78 -3.36
C VAL A 109 28.44 3.39 -4.15
N LYS A 110 28.62 2.61 -5.23
CA LYS A 110 27.51 2.16 -6.08
C LYS A 110 26.53 1.25 -5.33
N ASN A 111 25.24 1.36 -5.61
CA ASN A 111 24.17 0.60 -4.96
C ASN A 111 24.40 -0.92 -4.93
N HIS A 112 25.04 -1.49 -5.97
CA HIS A 112 25.41 -2.90 -6.00
C HIS A 112 26.45 -3.25 -4.93
N ALA A 113 27.47 -2.42 -4.77
CA ALA A 113 28.50 -2.64 -3.75
C ALA A 113 27.95 -2.47 -2.34
N ILE A 114 27.03 -1.52 -2.12
CA ILE A 114 26.30 -1.38 -0.85
C ILE A 114 25.50 -2.65 -0.54
N ALA A 115 24.77 -3.20 -1.51
CA ALA A 115 24.02 -4.43 -1.35
C ALA A 115 24.94 -5.62 -0.97
N MET A 116 26.11 -5.72 -1.58
CA MET A 116 27.09 -6.76 -1.25
C MET A 116 27.61 -6.60 0.19
N ARG A 117 27.99 -5.40 0.60
CA ARG A 117 28.42 -5.12 1.99
C ARG A 117 27.34 -5.47 3.02
N LEU A 118 26.07 -5.17 2.73
CA LEU A 118 24.95 -5.52 3.60
C LEU A 118 24.75 -7.03 3.71
N ARG A 119 24.99 -7.80 2.63
CA ARG A 119 24.96 -9.26 2.65
C ARG A 119 26.10 -9.84 3.50
N GLU A 120 27.31 -9.29 3.39
CA GLU A 120 28.49 -9.68 4.19
C GLU A 120 28.23 -9.42 5.68
N LEU A 121 27.58 -8.29 6.01
CA LEU A 121 27.15 -7.97 7.38
C LEU A 121 25.94 -8.78 7.86
N GLN A 122 25.36 -9.63 7.00
CA GLN A 122 24.14 -10.38 7.28
C GLN A 122 22.99 -9.48 7.76
N ALA A 123 22.90 -8.24 7.25
CA ALA A 123 21.86 -7.29 7.62
C ALA A 123 20.49 -7.85 7.24
N PRO A 124 19.50 -7.87 8.16
CA PRO A 124 18.18 -8.37 7.86
C PRO A 124 17.48 -7.44 6.85
N THR A 125 16.78 -7.99 5.88
CA THR A 125 15.96 -7.23 4.93
C THR A 125 14.63 -6.80 5.56
N GLN A 126 13.90 -5.91 4.89
CA GLN A 126 12.55 -5.48 5.32
C GLN A 126 11.61 -6.68 5.51
N GLU A 127 11.59 -7.61 4.55
CA GLU A 127 10.75 -8.82 4.61
C GLU A 127 11.11 -9.71 5.81
N ARG A 128 12.41 -9.86 6.09
CA ARG A 128 12.88 -10.64 7.24
C ARG A 128 12.47 -10.02 8.57
N ILE A 129 12.52 -8.69 8.67
CA ILE A 129 12.08 -7.98 9.88
C ILE A 129 10.57 -8.10 10.08
N GLU A 130 9.78 -7.97 9.02
CA GLU A 130 8.34 -8.15 9.08
C GLU A 130 7.95 -9.57 9.50
N TYR A 131 8.66 -10.58 8.98
CA TYR A 131 8.51 -11.97 9.41
C TYR A 131 8.80 -12.13 10.90
N LEU A 132 9.93 -11.62 11.38
CA LEU A 132 10.31 -11.69 12.78
C LEU A 132 9.31 -10.96 13.70
N ARG A 133 8.84 -9.78 13.31
CA ARG A 133 7.84 -9.01 14.06
C ARG A 133 6.47 -9.68 14.10
N SER A 134 6.09 -10.38 13.04
CA SER A 134 4.82 -11.12 12.99
C SER A 134 4.85 -12.41 13.82
N GLY A 135 5.99 -12.76 14.40
CA GLY A 135 6.18 -14.03 15.11
C GLY A 135 6.13 -15.24 14.17
N GLY A 136 6.59 -15.07 12.92
CA GLY A 136 6.59 -16.14 11.92
C GLY A 136 5.24 -16.44 11.27
N LYS A 137 4.26 -15.53 11.41
CA LYS A 137 2.89 -15.72 10.88
C LYS A 137 2.71 -15.30 9.42
N THR A 138 3.70 -14.65 8.81
CA THR A 138 3.67 -14.33 7.39
C THR A 138 3.98 -15.57 6.56
N CYS A 139 3.40 -15.67 5.36
CA CYS A 139 3.48 -16.87 4.50
C CYS A 139 4.91 -17.25 4.06
N HIS A 140 5.85 -16.31 4.15
CA HIS A 140 7.24 -16.51 3.73
C HIS A 140 8.20 -15.98 4.79
N GLU A 141 9.30 -16.71 4.99
CA GLU A 141 10.37 -16.36 5.92
C GLU A 141 11.07 -15.03 5.57
N GLY A 142 10.78 -14.50 4.40
CA GLY A 142 11.39 -13.31 3.83
C GLY A 142 12.79 -13.57 3.27
N SER A 143 13.15 -12.82 2.23
CA SER A 143 14.50 -12.90 1.67
C SER A 143 15.52 -12.33 2.64
N THR A 144 16.66 -12.99 2.79
CA THR A 144 17.81 -12.47 3.55
C THR A 144 18.80 -11.74 2.63
N LEU A 145 18.57 -11.76 1.32
CA LEU A 145 19.50 -11.24 0.33
C LEU A 145 19.11 -9.82 -0.10
N TRP A 146 19.95 -8.87 0.24
CA TRP A 146 19.85 -7.51 -0.26
C TRP A 146 20.01 -7.44 -1.76
N SER A 147 19.12 -6.72 -2.44
CA SER A 147 19.18 -6.45 -3.87
C SER A 147 19.62 -5.00 -4.12
N THR A 148 20.16 -4.73 -5.29
CA THR A 148 20.45 -3.36 -5.74
C THR A 148 19.19 -2.49 -5.78
N ALA A 149 18.05 -3.10 -6.12
CA ALA A 149 16.75 -2.41 -6.14
C ALA A 149 16.31 -1.98 -4.74
N SER A 150 16.46 -2.84 -3.73
CA SER A 150 16.11 -2.51 -2.34
C SER A 150 16.98 -1.38 -1.79
N VAL A 151 18.27 -1.38 -2.09
CA VAL A 151 19.17 -0.28 -1.71
C VAL A 151 18.77 1.02 -2.41
N ARG A 152 18.48 0.97 -3.72
CA ARG A 152 18.03 2.12 -4.49
C ARG A 152 16.73 2.69 -3.93
N GLU A 153 15.78 1.84 -3.58
CA GLU A 153 14.50 2.27 -2.99
C GLU A 153 14.72 3.05 -1.69
N ILE A 154 15.64 2.63 -0.83
CA ILE A 154 16.00 3.35 0.40
C ILE A 154 16.62 4.70 0.07
N ILE A 155 17.65 4.74 -0.78
CA ILE A 155 18.41 5.94 -1.10
C ILE A 155 17.55 7.01 -1.79
N THR A 156 16.60 6.61 -2.63
CA THR A 156 15.72 7.54 -3.37
C THR A 156 14.44 7.91 -2.61
N ASN A 157 14.21 7.37 -1.43
CA ASN A 157 12.99 7.63 -0.70
C ASN A 157 13.14 8.84 0.23
N ARG A 158 12.47 9.95 -0.11
CA ARG A 158 12.47 11.20 0.65
C ARG A 158 12.01 11.07 2.11
N VAL A 159 11.33 9.98 2.48
CA VAL A 159 10.94 9.74 3.87
C VAL A 159 12.14 9.75 4.82
N TYR A 160 13.34 9.35 4.36
CA TYR A 160 14.54 9.35 5.20
C TYR A 160 15.09 10.74 5.56
N THR A 161 14.59 11.80 4.92
CA THR A 161 14.88 13.20 5.30
C THR A 161 14.00 13.72 6.44
N GLY A 162 13.12 12.88 7.01
CA GLY A 162 12.17 13.26 8.06
C GLY A 162 10.84 13.81 7.55
N ASP A 163 10.68 13.92 6.24
CA ASP A 163 9.44 14.39 5.61
C ASP A 163 8.44 13.24 5.43
N PHE A 164 7.22 13.41 5.89
CA PHE A 164 6.14 12.50 5.53
C PHE A 164 5.65 12.81 4.12
N VAL A 165 5.72 11.83 3.24
CA VAL A 165 5.32 11.98 1.83
C VAL A 165 4.23 10.98 1.51
N CYS A 166 3.08 11.47 1.09
CA CYS A 166 1.96 10.63 0.66
C CYS A 166 1.26 11.20 -0.57
N GLY A 167 0.34 10.40 -1.15
CA GLY A 167 -0.36 10.81 -2.36
C GLY A 167 0.40 10.56 -3.66
N LYS A 168 1.47 9.75 -3.64
CA LYS A 168 2.24 9.41 -4.86
C LYS A 168 1.46 8.60 -5.89
N ARG A 169 0.42 7.89 -5.45
CA ARG A 169 -0.40 7.01 -6.28
C ARG A 169 -1.86 7.13 -5.90
N TYR A 170 -2.72 7.04 -6.90
CA TYR A 170 -4.16 6.99 -6.73
C TYR A 170 -4.70 5.68 -7.30
N ASP A 171 -5.32 4.87 -6.45
CA ASP A 171 -6.00 3.65 -6.84
C ASP A 171 -7.49 3.95 -7.00
N ARG A 172 -8.02 3.90 -8.21
CA ARG A 172 -9.46 3.99 -8.43
C ARG A 172 -10.11 2.68 -8.04
N LEU A 173 -10.88 2.68 -6.95
CA LEU A 173 -11.60 1.50 -6.45
C LEU A 173 -12.57 0.87 -7.45
N CYS A 174 -13.01 1.62 -8.47
CA CYS A 174 -13.94 1.17 -9.49
C CYS A 174 -13.34 1.18 -10.91
N ASP A 175 -12.02 1.16 -11.06
CA ASP A 175 -11.40 1.03 -12.38
C ASP A 175 -11.41 -0.46 -12.80
N PRO A 176 -12.12 -0.83 -13.89
CA PRO A 176 -12.16 -2.22 -14.38
C PRO A 176 -10.78 -2.81 -14.66
N TYR A 177 -9.79 -1.95 -14.93
CA TYR A 177 -8.42 -2.33 -15.26
C TYR A 177 -7.46 -2.23 -14.08
N ASN A 178 -7.95 -1.88 -12.89
CA ASN A 178 -7.15 -1.72 -11.64
C ASN A 178 -5.85 -0.91 -11.85
N ARG A 179 -5.94 0.16 -12.65
CA ARG A 179 -4.80 0.99 -13.02
C ARG A 179 -4.41 1.91 -11.87
N ARG A 180 -3.17 1.80 -11.44
CA ARG A 180 -2.55 2.75 -10.51
C ARG A 180 -2.10 3.97 -11.29
N LEU A 181 -2.71 5.11 -11.00
CA LEU A 181 -2.28 6.38 -11.56
C LEU A 181 -1.17 6.97 -10.70
N HIS A 182 -0.06 7.37 -11.33
CA HIS A 182 0.97 8.16 -10.69
C HIS A 182 0.50 9.62 -10.64
N ILE A 183 0.62 10.21 -9.46
CA ILE A 183 0.30 11.61 -9.23
C ILE A 183 1.59 12.41 -9.39
N PRO A 184 1.58 13.56 -10.11
CA PRO A 184 2.73 14.45 -10.21
C PRO A 184 3.24 14.88 -8.83
N GLU A 185 4.54 15.11 -8.71
CA GLU A 185 5.19 15.45 -7.43
C GLU A 185 4.63 16.73 -6.80
N GLU A 186 4.16 17.65 -7.63
CA GLU A 186 3.53 18.92 -7.24
C GLU A 186 2.23 18.73 -6.43
N GLU A 187 1.54 17.60 -6.66
CA GLU A 187 0.29 17.24 -5.97
C GLU A 187 0.51 16.33 -4.76
N TRP A 188 1.76 15.98 -4.45
CA TRP A 188 2.03 15.16 -3.27
C TRP A 188 1.79 15.96 -1.99
N VAL A 189 1.26 15.31 -0.98
CA VAL A 189 1.21 15.89 0.35
C VAL A 189 2.51 15.60 1.07
N ILE A 190 3.25 16.66 1.37
CA ILE A 190 4.52 16.61 2.08
C ILE A 190 4.37 17.36 3.40
N ILE A 191 4.52 16.64 4.51
CA ILE A 191 4.55 17.23 5.84
C ILE A 191 6.01 17.21 6.31
N PRO A 192 6.65 18.36 6.42
CA PRO A 192 8.06 18.44 6.79
C PRO A 192 8.26 18.09 8.27
N ASN A 193 9.39 17.43 8.56
CA ASN A 193 9.83 17.09 9.92
C ASN A 193 8.78 16.29 10.73
N ALA A 194 8.04 15.41 10.08
CA ALA A 194 7.00 14.59 10.72
C ALA A 194 7.59 13.46 11.60
N HIS A 195 8.87 13.12 11.41
CA HIS A 195 9.56 12.05 12.13
C HIS A 195 11.08 12.27 12.12
N PRO A 196 11.86 11.54 12.94
CA PRO A 196 13.30 11.67 12.97
C PRO A 196 13.95 11.34 11.63
N ALA A 197 14.88 12.18 11.15
CA ALA A 197 15.58 12.03 9.89
C ALA A 197 16.83 11.16 10.03
N TYR A 198 17.15 10.35 9.02
CA TYR A 198 18.42 9.62 8.89
C TYR A 198 19.51 10.44 8.18
N VAL A 199 19.09 11.30 7.27
CA VAL A 199 19.97 12.09 6.40
C VAL A 199 19.44 13.51 6.29
N SER A 200 20.34 14.50 6.17
CA SER A 200 19.93 15.88 5.91
C SER A 200 19.38 16.02 4.49
N LYS A 201 18.53 17.05 4.26
CA LYS A 201 17.98 17.30 2.91
C LYS A 201 19.09 17.57 1.89
N ASN A 202 20.12 18.33 2.26
CA ASN A 202 21.25 18.63 1.39
C ASN A 202 22.05 17.37 1.02
N ASP A 203 22.34 16.50 2.01
CA ASP A 203 23.04 15.25 1.75
C ASP A 203 22.19 14.29 0.90
N PHE A 204 20.88 14.28 1.14
CA PHE A 204 19.97 13.49 0.31
C PHE A 204 19.98 13.94 -1.15
N ASP A 205 19.91 15.25 -1.39
CA ASP A 205 19.94 15.83 -2.74
C ASP A 205 21.30 15.55 -3.43
N ASN A 206 22.42 15.67 -2.70
CA ASN A 206 23.76 15.31 -3.21
C ASN A 206 23.88 13.84 -3.65
N ILE A 207 23.14 12.92 -3.00
CA ILE A 207 23.14 11.50 -3.37
C ILE A 207 22.32 11.26 -4.66
N GLN A 208 21.35 12.13 -4.98
CA GLN A 208 20.51 11.99 -6.17
C GLN A 208 21.19 12.49 -7.46
N GLU A 209 22.23 13.35 -7.35
CA GLU A 209 23.06 13.82 -8.48
C GLU A 209 24.01 12.72 -8.98
#